data_fbacfa0c686c700d15774b271e02d384
#
_entry.id   fbacfa0c686c700d15774b271e02d384
#
_cell.length_a   1.000
_cell.length_b   1.000
_cell.length_c   1.000
_cell.angle_alpha   90.00
_cell.angle_beta   90.00
_cell.angle_gamma   90.00
#
_symmetry.space_group_name_H-M   'P 1'
#
loop_
_entity.id
_entity.type
_entity.pdbx_description
1 polymer ?
#
loop_
_entity_poly.entity_id
_entity_poly.type
_entity_poly.pdbx_seq_one_letter_code
_entity_poly.pdbx_strand_id
1 'polypeptide(L)'
;MAFCIKNYLVKFAPLMQGNSTCSRLGCRLLLIPFLLTLVFARTAQSEQIRFNKTPLENDLQLSYTWKDKSKERHQFSFTLPLSDIKTSHHKRFVPQQVTRYQYIAMQKERNNIDAKDARIEIKRIGQSLQIKVNSRSQQAAKKYQQQLLEAKDNAFEQYLSDNYYSHFSDYLGQQGIKPDHLRYISENQAVLKPFAQAMYLEASESGDMRAFLNLLLSWLQSIPYDDLENRLSSNGAGFSPPLALLSNNRGDCDSKSVLMASVIRALFPQIELVMLYLPNHALLGIAIPLVDDEQGLQIAGEPYVLMEPTGPALMSLNEIASSSQRAIDTGMYSYEIIP
;
A
#
# COMPACT_ATOMS: atom_id res chain seq x y z
N MET A 1 8.18 0.71 16.47
CA MET A 1 7.97 0.00 15.20
C MET A 1 6.54 0.28 14.74
N ALA A 2 6.31 1.39 14.07
CA ALA A 2 4.99 1.75 13.58
C ALA A 2 5.13 2.89 12.57
N PHE A 3 5.30 2.58 11.28
CA PHE A 3 5.37 3.60 10.23
C PHE A 3 4.99 3.05 8.86
N CYS A 4 3.82 2.46 8.69
CA CYS A 4 3.41 2.03 7.34
C CYS A 4 2.41 2.96 6.64
N ILE A 5 1.55 3.68 7.36
CA ILE A 5 0.50 4.53 6.75
C ILE A 5 0.71 6.04 6.96
N LYS A 6 1.75 6.47 7.69
CA LYS A 6 1.89 7.86 8.13
C LYS A 6 2.12 8.90 7.01
N ASN A 7 2.48 8.49 5.80
CA ASN A 7 2.88 9.40 4.72
C ASN A 7 1.85 9.63 3.61
N TYR A 8 0.72 8.95 3.61
CA TYR A 8 -0.30 9.14 2.57
C TYR A 8 -1.30 10.26 2.89
N LEU A 9 -1.31 10.74 4.16
CA LEU A 9 -2.19 11.84 4.55
C LEU A 9 -1.49 13.18 4.34
N VAL A 10 -1.65 13.79 3.18
CA VAL A 10 -1.37 15.21 3.00
C VAL A 10 -2.45 15.98 3.76
N LYS A 11 -2.20 16.26 5.05
CA LYS A 11 -3.11 17.07 5.88
C LYS A 11 -3.17 18.50 5.35
N PHE A 12 -4.33 18.91 4.92
CA PHE A 12 -4.72 20.31 4.86
C PHE A 12 -5.18 20.71 6.27
N ALA A 13 -4.26 21.16 7.13
CA ALA A 13 -4.60 21.59 8.47
C ALA A 13 -4.68 23.13 8.55
N PRO A 14 -5.67 23.70 9.26
CA PRO A 14 -5.57 25.07 9.73
C PRO A 14 -4.70 25.15 10.97
N LEU A 15 -3.85 26.19 11.03
CA LEU A 15 -3.00 26.53 12.16
C LEU A 15 -3.83 26.83 13.42
N MET A 16 -3.58 26.11 14.52
CA MET A 16 -3.80 26.61 15.88
C MET A 16 -2.66 26.20 16.79
N GLN A 17 -2.03 27.21 17.38
CA GLN A 17 -1.03 27.11 18.44
C GLN A 17 -1.71 26.88 19.79
N GLY A 18 -1.14 26.03 20.64
CA GLY A 18 -1.52 25.88 22.03
C GLY A 18 -0.39 25.29 22.87
N ASN A 19 0.25 26.16 23.67
CA ASN A 19 1.27 25.80 24.67
C ASN A 19 0.60 25.14 25.89
N SER A 20 1.20 24.06 26.44
CA SER A 20 1.00 23.74 27.85
C SER A 20 2.22 23.04 28.45
N THR A 21 2.64 23.58 29.58
CA THR A 21 3.76 23.24 30.44
C THR A 21 3.48 22.00 31.29
N CYS A 22 4.49 21.14 31.45
CA CYS A 22 4.44 19.95 32.29
C CYS A 22 5.22 20.18 33.61
N SER A 23 4.56 19.96 34.76
CA SER A 23 5.15 19.99 36.08
C SER A 23 5.57 18.59 36.54
N ARG A 24 6.75 18.53 37.18
CA ARG A 24 7.33 17.33 37.78
C ARG A 24 6.79 17.09 39.17
N LEU A 25 6.43 15.87 39.49
CA LEU A 25 6.41 15.37 40.89
C LEU A 25 7.06 13.99 40.96
N GLY A 26 8.02 13.87 41.85
CA GLY A 26 8.75 12.65 42.07
C GLY A 26 8.05 11.77 43.12
N CYS A 27 8.18 10.46 42.97
CA CYS A 27 7.84 9.47 44.00
C CYS A 27 8.94 8.41 44.06
N ARG A 28 9.40 8.16 45.30
CA ARG A 28 10.50 7.23 45.67
C ARG A 28 9.98 5.81 45.81
N LEU A 29 10.80 4.89 45.38
CA LEU A 29 10.67 3.47 45.33
C LEU A 29 10.76 2.68 46.61
N LEU A 30 10.15 1.52 46.61
CA LEU A 30 10.54 0.32 47.38
C LEU A 30 10.79 -0.84 46.40
N LEU A 31 12.02 -1.37 46.41
CA LEU A 31 12.49 -2.48 45.58
C LEU A 31 12.14 -3.82 46.27
N ILE A 32 11.31 -4.63 45.65
CA ILE A 32 11.17 -6.07 45.91
C ILE A 32 11.63 -6.82 44.66
N PRO A 33 12.64 -7.68 44.73
CA PRO A 33 13.04 -8.48 43.55
C PRO A 33 12.05 -9.65 43.39
N PHE A 34 11.04 -9.46 42.58
CA PHE A 34 10.20 -10.55 42.07
C PHE A 34 10.93 -11.18 40.89
N LEU A 35 11.51 -12.37 41.09
CA LEU A 35 12.14 -13.16 40.05
C LEU A 35 11.06 -13.69 39.12
N LEU A 36 10.64 -12.85 38.16
CA LEU A 36 9.71 -13.20 37.10
C LEU A 36 10.47 -13.98 36.05
N THR A 37 10.36 -15.30 35.99
CA THR A 37 10.79 -16.12 34.88
C THR A 37 9.97 -15.73 33.66
N LEU A 38 10.49 -14.80 32.87
CA LEU A 38 9.96 -14.45 31.55
C LEU A 38 10.14 -15.66 30.64
N VAL A 39 9.09 -16.45 30.48
CA VAL A 39 8.97 -17.39 29.35
C VAL A 39 8.80 -16.53 28.13
N PHE A 40 9.90 -16.21 27.47
CA PHE A 40 9.87 -15.65 26.12
C PHE A 40 9.28 -16.72 25.20
N ALA A 41 8.00 -16.62 24.88
CA ALA A 41 7.45 -17.28 23.70
C ALA A 41 8.27 -16.77 22.51
N ARG A 42 9.22 -17.57 22.03
CA ARG A 42 9.93 -17.28 20.79
C ARG A 42 8.90 -17.41 19.68
N THR A 43 8.38 -16.29 19.21
CA THR A 43 7.63 -16.27 17.96
C THR A 43 8.52 -16.85 16.86
N ALA A 44 8.02 -17.81 16.12
CA ALA A 44 8.72 -18.33 14.96
C ALA A 44 8.99 -17.14 14.02
N GLN A 45 10.27 -16.86 13.81
CA GLN A 45 10.72 -15.78 12.94
C GLN A 45 11.02 -16.34 11.57
N SER A 46 10.54 -15.69 10.53
CA SER A 46 10.82 -16.08 9.15
C SER A 46 12.32 -15.96 8.89
N GLU A 47 12.88 -16.96 8.20
CA GLU A 47 14.28 -17.02 7.85
C GLU A 47 14.42 -17.15 6.34
N GLN A 48 14.75 -16.04 5.65
CA GLN A 48 15.23 -16.14 4.30
C GLN A 48 16.69 -16.58 4.32
N ILE A 49 16.93 -17.82 3.90
CA ILE A 49 18.27 -18.41 3.91
C ILE A 49 19.11 -17.85 2.75
N ARG A 50 18.49 -17.72 1.58
CA ARG A 50 19.20 -17.28 0.37
C ARG A 50 18.26 -16.58 -0.61
N PHE A 51 18.78 -15.52 -1.21
CA PHE A 51 18.21 -14.87 -2.38
C PHE A 51 19.28 -14.65 -3.43
N ASN A 52 19.01 -15.03 -4.68
CA ASN A 52 19.92 -14.81 -5.80
C ASN A 52 19.20 -14.20 -6.99
N LYS A 53 19.93 -13.37 -7.72
CA LYS A 53 19.55 -12.83 -9.02
C LYS A 53 20.55 -13.28 -10.06
N THR A 54 20.07 -13.92 -11.10
CA THR A 54 20.90 -14.35 -12.23
C THR A 54 20.36 -13.68 -13.50
N PRO A 55 21.08 -12.68 -14.06
CA PRO A 55 20.70 -12.10 -15.33
C PRO A 55 20.79 -13.17 -16.45
N LEU A 56 19.76 -13.22 -17.27
CA LEU A 56 19.70 -13.94 -18.54
C LEU A 56 19.64 -12.89 -19.67
N GLU A 57 19.64 -13.32 -20.93
CA GLU A 57 19.70 -12.41 -22.05
C GLU A 57 18.59 -11.32 -22.01
N ASN A 58 17.33 -11.74 -21.91
CA ASN A 58 16.16 -10.84 -21.85
C ASN A 58 15.38 -10.93 -20.53
N ASP A 59 15.83 -11.77 -19.62
CA ASP A 59 15.12 -12.11 -18.41
C ASP A 59 15.99 -11.96 -17.16
N LEU A 60 15.35 -12.01 -16.00
CA LEU A 60 15.99 -12.10 -14.71
C LEU A 60 15.48 -13.34 -14.00
N GLN A 61 16.36 -14.31 -13.73
CA GLN A 61 16.03 -15.44 -12.87
C GLN A 61 16.20 -15.02 -11.41
N LEU A 62 15.17 -15.27 -10.62
CA LEU A 62 15.14 -15.05 -9.17
C LEU A 62 15.05 -16.43 -8.48
N SER A 63 15.86 -16.60 -7.44
CA SER A 63 15.88 -17.86 -6.66
C SER A 63 15.81 -17.52 -5.18
N TYR A 64 14.89 -18.17 -4.49
CA TYR A 64 14.63 -18.00 -3.06
C TYR A 64 14.83 -19.33 -2.34
N THR A 65 15.39 -19.26 -1.14
CA THR A 65 15.42 -20.36 -0.18
C THR A 65 15.02 -19.81 1.17
N TRP A 66 13.99 -20.40 1.79
CA TRP A 66 13.48 -19.95 3.09
C TRP A 66 13.05 -21.15 3.95
N LYS A 67 12.73 -20.89 5.21
CA LYS A 67 12.06 -21.84 6.09
C LYS A 67 10.65 -21.32 6.42
N ASP A 68 9.70 -22.24 6.38
CA ASP A 68 8.33 -21.98 6.83
C ASP A 68 8.19 -22.06 8.37
N LYS A 69 6.95 -21.96 8.84
CA LYS A 69 6.59 -22.03 10.26
C LYS A 69 6.95 -23.39 10.89
N SER A 70 6.90 -24.48 10.13
CA SER A 70 7.30 -25.83 10.52
C SER A 70 8.82 -26.03 10.49
N LYS A 71 9.58 -25.00 10.06
CA LYS A 71 11.03 -25.02 9.81
C LYS A 71 11.42 -25.91 8.62
N GLU A 72 10.47 -26.29 7.80
CA GLU A 72 10.73 -26.95 6.54
C GLU A 72 11.41 -25.98 5.58
N ARG A 73 12.40 -26.50 4.85
CA ARG A 73 13.18 -25.72 3.90
C ARG A 73 12.56 -25.82 2.53
N HIS A 74 12.18 -24.67 2.00
CA HIS A 74 11.67 -24.51 0.64
C HIS A 74 12.71 -23.84 -0.25
N GLN A 75 12.69 -24.21 -1.54
CA GLN A 75 13.50 -23.58 -2.56
C GLN A 75 12.66 -23.38 -3.81
N PHE A 76 12.64 -22.17 -4.33
CA PHE A 76 11.86 -21.82 -5.49
C PHE A 76 12.63 -20.89 -6.43
N SER A 77 12.49 -21.09 -7.74
CA SER A 77 13.12 -20.26 -8.77
C SER A 77 12.15 -20.00 -9.90
N PHE A 78 12.16 -18.77 -10.40
CA PHE A 78 11.35 -18.35 -11.54
C PHE A 78 12.04 -17.24 -12.32
N THR A 79 11.51 -16.94 -13.50
CA THR A 79 12.08 -15.98 -14.43
C THR A 79 11.07 -14.87 -14.72
N LEU A 80 11.54 -13.63 -14.75
CA LEU A 80 10.75 -12.46 -15.10
C LEU A 80 11.38 -11.70 -16.27
N PRO A 81 10.60 -11.16 -17.21
CA PRO A 81 11.12 -10.32 -18.28
C PRO A 81 11.80 -9.06 -17.74
N LEU A 82 13.02 -8.77 -18.18
CA LEU A 82 13.76 -7.56 -17.78
C LEU A 82 13.05 -6.27 -18.21
N SER A 83 12.30 -6.30 -19.33
CA SER A 83 11.48 -5.18 -19.78
C SER A 83 10.47 -4.75 -18.73
N ASP A 84 9.76 -5.73 -18.16
CA ASP A 84 8.67 -5.48 -17.21
C ASP A 84 9.21 -5.02 -15.86
N ILE A 85 10.34 -5.57 -15.43
CA ILE A 85 11.03 -5.12 -14.22
C ILE A 85 11.50 -3.66 -14.37
N LYS A 86 12.09 -3.29 -15.50
CA LYS A 86 12.59 -1.92 -15.75
C LYS A 86 11.48 -0.87 -15.76
N THR A 87 10.28 -1.24 -16.17
CA THR A 87 9.11 -0.34 -16.16
C THR A 87 8.36 -0.34 -14.84
N SER A 88 8.58 -1.37 -14.00
CA SER A 88 7.91 -1.54 -12.71
C SER A 88 8.56 -0.67 -11.63
N HIS A 89 8.18 0.59 -11.59
CA HIS A 89 8.60 1.50 -10.52
C HIS A 89 7.47 2.46 -10.16
N HIS A 90 7.34 2.78 -8.88
CA HIS A 90 6.40 3.75 -8.39
C HIS A 90 7.09 5.10 -8.20
N LYS A 91 6.52 6.16 -8.74
CA LYS A 91 7.05 7.52 -8.59
C LYS A 91 6.53 8.11 -7.29
N ARG A 92 7.43 8.72 -6.53
CA ARG A 92 7.04 9.45 -5.32
C ARG A 92 6.06 10.59 -5.65
N PHE A 93 5.07 10.79 -4.78
CA PHE A 93 4.17 11.94 -4.85
C PHE A 93 4.94 13.26 -4.62
N VAL A 94 4.79 14.20 -5.53
CA VAL A 94 5.48 15.50 -5.47
C VAL A 94 4.47 16.63 -5.57
N PRO A 95 4.09 17.28 -4.45
CA PRO A 95 3.08 18.36 -4.43
C PRO A 95 3.37 19.50 -5.40
N GLN A 96 4.64 19.82 -5.63
CA GLN A 96 5.05 20.86 -6.57
C GLN A 96 4.72 20.48 -8.04
N GLN A 97 4.77 19.20 -8.37
CA GLN A 97 4.37 18.72 -9.70
C GLN A 97 2.85 18.79 -9.86
N VAL A 98 2.09 18.41 -8.83
CA VAL A 98 0.62 18.60 -8.81
C VAL A 98 0.27 20.05 -9.11
N THR A 99 0.84 20.99 -8.35
CA THR A 99 0.60 22.43 -8.57
C THR A 99 0.97 22.86 -9.99
N ARG A 100 2.03 22.28 -10.58
CA ARG A 100 2.42 22.57 -11.96
C ARG A 100 1.39 22.04 -12.98
N TYR A 101 0.91 20.80 -12.81
CA TYR A 101 -0.14 20.22 -13.66
C TYR A 101 -1.39 21.10 -13.64
N GLN A 102 -1.86 21.43 -12.46
CA GLN A 102 -3.02 22.29 -12.22
C GLN A 102 -2.84 23.68 -12.85
N TYR A 103 -1.67 24.31 -12.64
CA TYR A 103 -1.39 25.63 -13.20
C TYR A 103 -1.42 25.61 -14.74
N ILE A 104 -0.80 24.61 -15.38
CA ILE A 104 -0.77 24.47 -16.84
C ILE A 104 -2.19 24.28 -17.38
N ALA A 105 -3.01 23.43 -16.76
CA ALA A 105 -4.38 23.18 -17.18
C ALA A 105 -5.24 24.46 -17.10
N MET A 106 -5.13 25.17 -15.97
CA MET A 106 -5.83 26.45 -15.79
C MET A 106 -5.38 27.53 -16.78
N GLN A 107 -4.09 27.57 -17.15
CA GLN A 107 -3.60 28.51 -18.17
C GLN A 107 -4.12 28.14 -19.57
N LYS A 108 -4.23 26.85 -19.90
CA LYS A 108 -4.89 26.40 -21.13
C LYS A 108 -6.35 26.82 -21.17
N GLU A 109 -7.09 26.58 -20.08
CA GLU A 109 -8.50 26.98 -19.99
C GLU A 109 -8.68 28.50 -20.04
N ARG A 110 -7.82 29.26 -19.36
CA ARG A 110 -7.81 30.72 -19.47
C ARG A 110 -7.69 31.21 -20.92
N ASN A 111 -6.87 30.54 -21.74
CA ASN A 111 -6.66 30.94 -23.14
C ASN A 111 -7.88 30.65 -24.04
N ASN A 112 -8.80 29.79 -23.59
CA ASN A 112 -10.07 29.51 -24.26
C ASN A 112 -11.14 30.58 -23.97
N ILE A 113 -10.91 31.45 -22.96
CA ILE A 113 -11.83 32.51 -22.56
C ILE A 113 -11.43 33.83 -23.21
N ASP A 114 -12.37 34.45 -23.98
CA ASP A 114 -12.08 35.72 -24.63
C ASP A 114 -11.74 36.82 -23.60
N ALA A 115 -10.64 37.52 -23.80
CA ALA A 115 -10.20 38.62 -22.93
C ALA A 115 -11.21 39.77 -22.84
N LYS A 116 -12.15 39.86 -23.81
CA LYS A 116 -13.25 40.80 -23.77
C LYS A 116 -14.33 40.42 -22.75
N ASP A 117 -14.46 39.13 -22.44
CA ASP A 117 -15.45 38.60 -21.52
C ASP A 117 -14.96 38.60 -20.08
N ALA A 118 -13.68 38.26 -19.88
CA ALA A 118 -13.09 38.23 -18.55
C ALA A 118 -11.59 38.52 -18.55
N ARG A 119 -11.14 39.28 -17.56
CA ARG A 119 -9.72 39.40 -17.20
C ARG A 119 -9.39 38.43 -16.11
N ILE A 120 -8.53 37.44 -16.40
CA ILE A 120 -8.18 36.34 -15.50
C ILE A 120 -6.70 36.43 -15.12
N GLU A 121 -6.45 36.41 -13.82
CA GLU A 121 -5.10 36.32 -13.23
C GLU A 121 -4.99 35.01 -12.44
N ILE A 122 -3.95 34.23 -12.74
CA ILE A 122 -3.64 32.99 -12.02
C ILE A 122 -2.24 33.15 -11.46
N LYS A 123 -2.11 33.16 -10.13
CA LYS A 123 -0.84 33.31 -9.43
C LYS A 123 -0.52 32.06 -8.64
N ARG A 124 0.75 31.62 -8.72
CA ARG A 124 1.25 30.55 -7.89
C ARG A 124 1.88 31.15 -6.61
N ILE A 125 1.37 30.71 -5.45
CA ILE A 125 1.86 31.15 -4.13
C ILE A 125 2.25 29.87 -3.36
N GLY A 126 3.55 29.55 -3.36
CA GLY A 126 4.03 28.29 -2.80
C GLY A 126 3.45 27.07 -3.56
N GLN A 127 2.68 26.25 -2.86
CA GLN A 127 1.98 25.07 -3.40
C GLN A 127 0.50 25.36 -3.72
N SER A 128 0.05 26.62 -3.58
CA SER A 128 -1.32 27.01 -3.84
C SER A 128 -1.43 27.82 -5.10
N LEU A 129 -2.62 27.76 -5.74
CA LEU A 129 -2.98 28.58 -6.90
C LEU A 129 -4.06 29.56 -6.51
N GLN A 130 -3.80 30.83 -6.69
CA GLN A 130 -4.75 31.91 -6.48
C GLN A 130 -5.32 32.35 -7.83
N ILE A 131 -6.66 32.42 -7.91
CA ILE A 131 -7.40 32.79 -9.11
C ILE A 131 -8.12 34.09 -8.83
N LYS A 132 -8.01 35.03 -9.75
CA LYS A 132 -8.82 36.25 -9.77
C LYS A 132 -9.46 36.40 -11.14
N VAL A 133 -10.80 36.45 -11.14
CA VAL A 133 -11.59 36.61 -12.37
C VAL A 133 -12.38 37.93 -12.25
N ASN A 134 -12.15 38.85 -13.17
CA ASN A 134 -12.89 40.11 -13.32
C ASN A 134 -13.66 40.04 -14.63
N SER A 135 -15.00 40.19 -14.58
CA SER A 135 -15.89 40.21 -15.75
C SER A 135 -16.93 41.29 -15.63
N ARG A 136 -17.63 41.56 -16.71
CA ARG A 136 -18.68 42.59 -16.76
C ARG A 136 -19.87 42.28 -15.86
N SER A 137 -20.15 41.02 -15.60
CA SER A 137 -21.18 40.60 -14.67
C SER A 137 -20.65 39.59 -13.65
N GLN A 138 -21.23 39.56 -12.45
CA GLN A 138 -20.91 38.63 -11.39
C GLN A 138 -21.23 37.20 -11.80
N GLN A 139 -22.29 36.99 -12.59
CA GLN A 139 -22.64 35.66 -13.11
C GLN A 139 -21.56 35.09 -14.06
N ALA A 140 -21.07 35.91 -15.01
CA ALA A 140 -19.99 35.56 -15.91
C ALA A 140 -18.68 35.29 -15.13
N ALA A 141 -18.35 36.13 -14.16
CA ALA A 141 -17.18 35.90 -13.30
C ALA A 141 -17.25 34.56 -12.57
N LYS A 142 -18.39 34.19 -12.00
CA LYS A 142 -18.61 32.89 -11.34
C LYS A 142 -18.48 31.72 -12.35
N LYS A 143 -19.07 31.85 -13.54
CA LYS A 143 -18.97 30.82 -14.58
C LYS A 143 -17.51 30.54 -14.94
N TYR A 144 -16.73 31.57 -15.24
CA TYR A 144 -15.32 31.39 -15.63
C TYR A 144 -14.46 30.91 -14.45
N GLN A 145 -14.75 31.34 -13.24
CA GLN A 145 -14.09 30.80 -12.05
C GLN A 145 -14.36 29.30 -11.88
N GLN A 146 -15.59 28.86 -12.10
CA GLN A 146 -15.96 27.44 -12.05
C GLN A 146 -15.21 26.62 -13.12
N GLN A 147 -15.16 27.09 -14.37
CA GLN A 147 -14.42 26.42 -15.44
C GLN A 147 -12.93 26.26 -15.10
N LEU A 148 -12.32 27.27 -14.50
CA LEU A 148 -10.92 27.20 -14.07
C LEU A 148 -10.71 26.21 -12.91
N LEU A 149 -11.66 26.13 -11.97
CA LEU A 149 -11.61 25.16 -10.87
C LEU A 149 -11.79 23.74 -11.39
N GLU A 150 -12.71 23.51 -12.31
CA GLU A 150 -12.89 22.21 -12.98
C GLU A 150 -11.63 21.77 -13.74
N ALA A 151 -11.01 22.70 -14.48
CA ALA A 151 -9.74 22.41 -15.14
C ALA A 151 -8.61 22.07 -14.15
N LYS A 152 -8.58 22.74 -13.00
CA LYS A 152 -7.64 22.45 -11.91
C LYS A 152 -7.87 21.06 -11.32
N ASP A 153 -9.13 20.71 -11.03
CA ASP A 153 -9.49 19.44 -10.40
C ASP A 153 -9.27 18.27 -11.37
N ASN A 154 -9.65 18.41 -12.64
CA ASN A 154 -9.35 17.42 -13.69
C ASN A 154 -7.84 17.19 -13.87
N ALA A 155 -7.03 18.24 -13.74
CA ALA A 155 -5.57 18.11 -13.81
C ALA A 155 -4.98 17.40 -12.59
N PHE A 156 -5.64 17.47 -11.44
CA PHE A 156 -5.25 16.69 -10.27
C PHE A 156 -5.53 15.21 -10.47
N GLU A 157 -6.75 14.86 -10.93
CA GLU A 157 -7.11 13.47 -11.25
C GLU A 157 -6.18 12.88 -12.33
N GLN A 158 -5.86 13.66 -13.36
CA GLN A 158 -4.91 13.24 -14.39
C GLN A 158 -3.52 12.98 -13.81
N TYR A 159 -3.04 13.85 -12.90
CA TYR A 159 -1.77 13.64 -12.22
C TYR A 159 -1.77 12.35 -11.38
N LEU A 160 -2.85 12.09 -10.63
CA LEU A 160 -2.99 10.86 -9.86
C LEU A 160 -2.92 9.63 -10.77
N SER A 161 -3.72 9.61 -11.82
CA SER A 161 -3.76 8.53 -12.81
C SER A 161 -2.41 8.30 -13.49
N ASP A 162 -1.74 9.35 -13.96
CA ASP A 162 -0.44 9.28 -14.67
C ASP A 162 0.69 8.77 -13.76
N ASN A 163 0.56 8.93 -12.45
CA ASN A 163 1.57 8.55 -11.47
C ASN A 163 1.16 7.40 -10.55
N TYR A 164 0.09 6.66 -10.89
CA TYR A 164 -0.41 5.50 -10.16
C TYR A 164 -0.75 5.81 -8.70
N TYR A 165 -1.52 6.88 -8.51
CA TYR A 165 -2.14 7.23 -7.24
C TYR A 165 -3.66 7.14 -7.32
N SER A 166 -4.29 6.84 -6.19
CA SER A 166 -5.74 6.84 -6.01
C SER A 166 -6.14 7.61 -4.76
N HIS A 167 -7.40 8.04 -4.71
CA HIS A 167 -7.98 8.56 -3.48
C HIS A 167 -8.12 7.48 -2.42
N PHE A 168 -8.03 7.88 -1.18
CA PHE A 168 -8.14 7.01 -0.02
C PHE A 168 -8.92 7.73 1.10
N SER A 169 -9.74 6.95 1.80
CA SER A 169 -10.40 7.40 3.04
C SER A 169 -10.04 6.43 4.15
N ASP A 170 -9.45 6.94 5.24
CA ASP A 170 -9.15 6.11 6.40
C ASP A 170 -10.41 5.80 7.22
N TYR A 171 -10.25 4.98 8.28
CA TYR A 171 -11.34 4.59 9.18
C TYR A 171 -11.94 5.76 9.98
N LEU A 172 -11.29 6.92 10.01
CA LEU A 172 -11.83 8.17 10.60
C LEU A 172 -12.51 9.05 9.55
N GLY A 173 -12.59 8.62 8.29
CA GLY A 173 -13.12 9.40 7.17
C GLY A 173 -12.17 10.49 6.68
N GLN A 174 -10.90 10.49 7.09
CA GLN A 174 -9.91 11.45 6.60
C GLN A 174 -9.53 11.10 5.16
N GLN A 175 -9.64 12.10 4.28
CA GLN A 175 -9.30 11.94 2.87
C GLN A 175 -7.80 12.11 2.64
N GLY A 176 -7.25 11.27 1.79
CA GLY A 176 -5.86 11.28 1.38
C GLY A 176 -5.66 10.68 0.00
N ILE A 177 -4.43 10.45 -0.34
CA ILE A 177 -4.02 9.73 -1.54
C ILE A 177 -3.05 8.61 -1.14
N LYS A 178 -3.08 7.53 -1.87
CA LYS A 178 -2.18 6.39 -1.74
C LYS A 178 -1.76 5.87 -3.11
N PRO A 179 -0.74 4.99 -3.23
CA PRO A 179 -0.49 4.24 -4.46
C PRO A 179 -1.76 3.51 -4.90
N ASP A 180 -2.00 3.46 -6.19
CA ASP A 180 -3.16 2.77 -6.75
C ASP A 180 -2.96 1.25 -6.70
N HIS A 181 -3.17 0.68 -5.52
CA HIS A 181 -2.96 -0.73 -5.23
C HIS A 181 -3.79 -1.63 -6.16
N LEU A 182 -5.06 -1.27 -6.40
CA LEU A 182 -5.96 -2.05 -7.24
C LEU A 182 -5.46 -2.12 -8.69
N ARG A 183 -4.96 -1.02 -9.21
CA ARG A 183 -4.36 -0.97 -10.54
C ARG A 183 -3.07 -1.81 -10.62
N TYR A 184 -2.19 -1.72 -9.62
CA TYR A 184 -1.00 -2.57 -9.56
C TYR A 184 -1.36 -4.06 -9.51
N ILE A 185 -2.37 -4.45 -8.73
CA ILE A 185 -2.87 -5.83 -8.70
C ILE A 185 -3.35 -6.26 -10.08
N SER A 186 -4.19 -5.47 -10.72
CA SER A 186 -4.77 -5.77 -12.03
C SER A 186 -3.70 -5.91 -13.13
N GLU A 187 -2.77 -4.95 -13.23
CA GLU A 187 -1.77 -4.91 -14.31
C GLU A 187 -0.67 -5.97 -14.16
N ASN A 188 -0.43 -6.53 -12.96
CA ASN A 188 0.61 -7.51 -12.73
C ASN A 188 0.16 -8.98 -12.83
N GLN A 189 -1.13 -9.26 -12.98
CA GLN A 189 -1.67 -10.63 -13.03
C GLN A 189 -1.04 -11.47 -14.13
N ALA A 190 -0.97 -10.93 -15.34
CA ALA A 190 -0.50 -11.67 -16.51
C ALA A 190 0.98 -12.08 -16.38
N VAL A 191 1.85 -11.15 -15.98
CA VAL A 191 3.28 -11.40 -15.83
C VAL A 191 3.59 -12.30 -14.63
N LEU A 192 2.76 -12.28 -13.58
CA LEU A 192 2.92 -13.13 -12.38
C LEU A 192 2.27 -14.50 -12.52
N LYS A 193 1.45 -14.76 -13.54
CA LYS A 193 0.73 -16.02 -13.71
C LYS A 193 1.68 -17.26 -13.76
N PRO A 194 2.78 -17.25 -14.53
CA PRO A 194 3.72 -18.39 -14.51
C PRO A 194 4.33 -18.65 -13.14
N PHE A 195 4.70 -17.58 -12.41
CA PHE A 195 5.17 -17.67 -11.03
C PHE A 195 4.11 -18.29 -10.11
N ALA A 196 2.88 -17.78 -10.19
CA ALA A 196 1.78 -18.23 -9.35
C ALA A 196 1.44 -19.71 -9.59
N GLN A 197 1.43 -20.15 -10.85
CA GLN A 197 1.21 -21.55 -11.22
C GLN A 197 2.31 -22.48 -10.66
N ALA A 198 3.57 -22.08 -10.80
CA ALA A 198 4.68 -22.86 -10.29
C ALA A 198 4.67 -22.95 -8.75
N MET A 199 4.35 -21.86 -8.06
CA MET A 199 4.19 -21.84 -6.60
C MET A 199 3.00 -22.71 -6.13
N TYR A 200 1.91 -22.71 -6.90
CA TYR A 200 0.75 -23.55 -6.60
C TYR A 200 1.06 -25.04 -6.71
N LEU A 201 1.79 -25.43 -7.75
CA LEU A 201 2.24 -26.84 -7.94
C LEU A 201 3.22 -27.28 -6.87
N GLU A 202 4.09 -26.39 -6.40
CA GLU A 202 5.04 -26.68 -5.30
C GLU A 202 4.31 -26.87 -3.97
N ALA A 203 3.22 -26.12 -3.73
CA ALA A 203 2.51 -26.16 -2.46
C ALA A 203 1.75 -27.46 -2.20
N SER A 204 1.29 -28.16 -3.25
CA SER A 204 0.38 -29.28 -3.04
C SER A 204 0.28 -30.17 -4.28
N GLU A 205 0.62 -31.44 -4.12
CA GLU A 205 0.29 -32.47 -5.08
C GLU A 205 -1.24 -32.69 -5.19
N SER A 206 -2.02 -32.30 -4.16
CA SER A 206 -3.47 -32.44 -4.08
C SER A 206 -4.27 -31.24 -4.58
N GLY A 207 -3.61 -30.12 -4.93
CA GLY A 207 -4.28 -28.89 -5.35
C GLY A 207 -4.99 -28.14 -4.23
N ASP A 208 -4.54 -28.27 -2.98
CA ASP A 208 -5.09 -27.58 -1.82
C ASP A 208 -4.75 -26.09 -1.82
N MET A 209 -5.80 -25.24 -1.94
CA MET A 209 -5.66 -23.79 -1.93
C MET A 209 -5.08 -23.28 -0.61
N ARG A 210 -5.44 -23.86 0.54
CA ARG A 210 -4.94 -23.43 1.85
C ARG A 210 -3.45 -23.72 2.01
N ALA A 211 -2.99 -24.86 1.50
CA ALA A 211 -1.57 -25.17 1.44
C ALA A 211 -0.81 -24.14 0.59
N PHE A 212 -1.34 -23.80 -0.58
CA PHE A 212 -0.78 -22.74 -1.42
C PHE A 212 -0.72 -21.38 -0.72
N LEU A 213 -1.81 -20.95 -0.07
CA LEU A 213 -1.83 -19.67 0.64
C LEU A 213 -0.84 -19.62 1.80
N ASN A 214 -0.68 -20.72 2.54
CA ASN A 214 0.31 -20.82 3.63
C ASN A 214 1.75 -20.82 3.10
N LEU A 215 2.03 -21.50 2.00
CA LEU A 215 3.36 -21.47 1.36
C LEU A 215 3.68 -20.06 0.86
N LEU A 216 2.73 -19.41 0.17
CA LEU A 216 2.88 -18.04 -0.33
C LEU A 216 3.09 -17.03 0.81
N LEU A 217 2.33 -17.17 1.93
CA LEU A 217 2.53 -16.36 3.15
C LEU A 217 3.94 -16.55 3.73
N SER A 218 4.37 -17.79 3.94
CA SER A 218 5.68 -18.07 4.54
C SER A 218 6.82 -17.50 3.71
N TRP A 219 6.71 -17.59 2.37
CA TRP A 219 7.67 -17.01 1.45
C TRP A 219 7.69 -15.47 1.53
N LEU A 220 6.53 -14.80 1.46
CA LEU A 220 6.43 -13.34 1.54
C LEU A 220 6.92 -12.80 2.88
N GLN A 221 6.59 -13.49 3.98
CA GLN A 221 7.06 -13.14 5.32
C GLN A 221 8.58 -13.28 5.45
N SER A 222 9.22 -14.15 4.65
CA SER A 222 10.68 -14.32 4.61
C SER A 222 11.40 -13.17 3.90
N ILE A 223 10.73 -12.45 3.01
CA ILE A 223 11.30 -11.28 2.33
C ILE A 223 11.54 -10.16 3.34
N PRO A 224 12.75 -9.55 3.40
CA PRO A 224 13.05 -8.48 4.35
C PRO A 224 12.06 -7.33 4.29
N TYR A 225 11.70 -6.81 5.47
CA TYR A 225 10.90 -5.59 5.58
C TYR A 225 11.76 -4.35 5.33
N ASP A 226 11.25 -3.42 4.52
CA ASP A 226 11.83 -2.09 4.30
C ASP A 226 10.66 -1.11 4.19
N ASP A 227 10.65 -0.02 4.95
CA ASP A 227 9.61 1.01 4.90
C ASP A 227 9.62 1.84 3.60
N LEU A 228 10.67 1.67 2.80
CA LEU A 228 10.85 2.31 1.49
C LEU A 228 10.83 3.85 1.52
N GLU A 229 10.95 4.46 2.69
CA GLU A 229 10.95 5.91 2.86
C GLU A 229 12.36 6.51 2.70
N ASN A 230 13.39 5.71 2.94
CA ASN A 230 14.78 6.16 2.88
C ASN A 230 15.24 6.33 1.43
N ARG A 231 15.54 7.57 1.03
CA ARG A 231 16.00 7.92 -0.32
C ARG A 231 17.40 7.40 -0.69
N LEU A 232 18.20 6.98 0.29
CA LEU A 232 19.51 6.40 0.03
C LEU A 232 19.42 4.91 -0.35
N SER A 233 18.37 4.21 0.12
CA SER A 233 18.15 2.78 -0.12
C SER A 233 17.00 2.47 -1.07
N SER A 234 16.08 3.43 -1.27
CA SER A 234 14.89 3.32 -2.13
C SER A 234 14.64 4.64 -2.87
N ASN A 235 13.56 4.71 -3.67
CA ASN A 235 13.09 5.97 -4.28
C ASN A 235 12.38 6.90 -3.28
N GLY A 236 12.20 6.47 -2.02
CA GLY A 236 11.53 7.22 -0.96
C GLY A 236 10.02 7.39 -1.22
N ALA A 237 9.41 6.47 -1.93
CA ALA A 237 7.99 6.52 -2.28
C ALA A 237 7.08 5.82 -1.25
N GLY A 238 7.67 5.04 -0.31
CA GLY A 238 6.91 4.28 0.69
C GLY A 238 6.10 3.12 0.10
N PHE A 239 6.39 2.70 -1.13
CA PHE A 239 5.73 1.59 -1.81
C PHE A 239 6.62 1.02 -2.93
N SER A 240 6.57 -0.30 -3.12
CA SER A 240 7.25 -1.00 -4.21
C SER A 240 6.25 -1.84 -5.01
N PRO A 241 6.11 -1.59 -6.33
CA PRO A 241 5.30 -2.45 -7.19
C PRO A 241 5.75 -3.92 -7.15
N PRO A 242 4.88 -4.89 -7.49
CA PRO A 242 5.16 -6.32 -7.38
C PRO A 242 6.49 -6.77 -7.97
N LEU A 243 6.79 -6.42 -9.22
CA LEU A 243 8.03 -6.83 -9.88
C LEU A 243 9.27 -6.14 -9.31
N ALA A 244 9.13 -4.89 -8.85
CA ALA A 244 10.21 -4.18 -8.17
C ALA A 244 10.49 -4.79 -6.79
N LEU A 245 9.46 -5.18 -6.02
CA LEU A 245 9.62 -5.91 -4.77
C LEU A 245 10.37 -7.23 -5.00
N LEU A 246 9.94 -8.03 -5.97
CA LEU A 246 10.57 -9.29 -6.32
C LEU A 246 12.05 -9.08 -6.69
N SER A 247 12.33 -8.14 -7.57
CA SER A 247 13.70 -7.89 -8.03
C SER A 247 14.61 -7.30 -6.96
N ASN A 248 14.08 -6.50 -6.03
CA ASN A 248 14.83 -5.86 -4.94
C ASN A 248 14.84 -6.69 -3.65
N ASN A 249 14.01 -7.73 -3.56
CA ASN A 249 13.86 -8.62 -2.41
C ASN A 249 13.61 -7.87 -1.10
N ARG A 250 12.73 -6.89 -1.13
CA ARG A 250 12.33 -6.11 0.04
C ARG A 250 11.03 -5.34 -0.23
N GLY A 251 10.25 -5.12 0.80
CA GLY A 251 8.99 -4.38 0.72
C GLY A 251 8.38 -4.12 2.08
N ASP A 252 7.48 -3.16 2.13
CA ASP A 252 6.63 -2.85 3.27
C ASP A 252 5.36 -3.71 3.28
N CYS A 253 4.43 -3.42 4.19
CA CYS A 253 3.18 -4.17 4.32
C CYS A 253 2.28 -4.03 3.09
N ASP A 254 2.15 -2.82 2.56
CA ASP A 254 1.32 -2.54 1.38
C ASP A 254 1.86 -3.28 0.15
N SER A 255 3.18 -3.17 -0.09
CA SER A 255 3.85 -3.80 -1.22
C SER A 255 3.71 -5.32 -1.21
N LYS A 256 3.87 -5.96 -0.04
CA LYS A 256 3.72 -7.41 0.13
C LYS A 256 2.28 -7.86 -0.03
N SER A 257 1.33 -7.08 0.50
CA SER A 257 -0.10 -7.35 0.33
C SER A 257 -0.53 -7.25 -1.14
N VAL A 258 -0.08 -6.20 -1.84
CA VAL A 258 -0.34 -6.03 -3.28
C VAL A 258 0.27 -7.17 -4.11
N LEU A 259 1.51 -7.60 -3.80
CA LEU A 259 2.12 -8.74 -4.49
C LEU A 259 1.32 -10.03 -4.24
N MET A 260 0.95 -10.31 -2.98
CA MET A 260 0.15 -11.49 -2.65
C MET A 260 -1.19 -11.49 -3.38
N ALA A 261 -1.93 -10.38 -3.35
CA ALA A 261 -3.19 -10.23 -4.06
C ALA A 261 -3.03 -10.43 -5.58
N SER A 262 -1.96 -9.88 -6.18
CA SER A 262 -1.66 -10.07 -7.61
C SER A 262 -1.44 -11.54 -7.98
N VAL A 263 -0.71 -12.29 -7.12
CA VAL A 263 -0.45 -13.72 -7.31
C VAL A 263 -1.73 -14.55 -7.17
N ILE A 264 -2.54 -14.29 -6.14
CA ILE A 264 -3.80 -14.98 -5.94
C ILE A 264 -4.76 -14.70 -7.10
N ARG A 265 -4.91 -13.45 -7.50
CA ARG A 265 -5.79 -13.04 -8.60
C ARG A 265 -5.36 -13.63 -9.95
N ALA A 266 -4.07 -13.83 -10.18
CA ALA A 266 -3.55 -14.44 -11.40
C ALA A 266 -3.99 -15.92 -11.58
N LEU A 267 -4.24 -16.64 -10.47
CA LEU A 267 -4.70 -18.04 -10.48
C LEU A 267 -6.21 -18.16 -10.31
N PHE A 268 -6.76 -17.34 -9.44
CA PHE A 268 -8.14 -17.44 -8.99
C PHE A 268 -8.89 -16.12 -9.25
N PRO A 269 -9.20 -15.81 -10.52
CA PRO A 269 -9.76 -14.50 -10.89
C PRO A 269 -11.19 -14.28 -10.35
N GLN A 270 -11.89 -15.32 -9.90
CA GLN A 270 -13.25 -15.23 -9.39
C GLN A 270 -13.33 -15.18 -7.86
N ILE A 271 -12.22 -15.42 -7.13
CA ILE A 271 -12.23 -15.39 -5.67
C ILE A 271 -12.24 -13.94 -5.20
N GLU A 272 -13.17 -13.62 -4.32
CA GLU A 272 -13.20 -12.28 -3.73
C GLU A 272 -12.03 -12.05 -2.76
N LEU A 273 -11.38 -10.94 -2.97
CA LEU A 273 -10.26 -10.46 -2.14
C LEU A 273 -10.57 -9.07 -1.63
N VAL A 274 -10.06 -8.76 -0.45
CA VAL A 274 -10.16 -7.43 0.14
C VAL A 274 -8.80 -7.00 0.66
N MET A 275 -8.42 -5.74 0.38
CA MET A 275 -7.29 -5.07 1.02
C MET A 275 -7.79 -4.37 2.28
N LEU A 276 -7.17 -4.63 3.42
CA LEU A 276 -7.50 -3.98 4.69
C LEU A 276 -6.37 -3.01 5.07
N TYR A 277 -6.77 -1.81 5.48
CA TYR A 277 -5.88 -0.75 5.93
C TYR A 277 -6.14 -0.46 7.39
N LEU A 278 -5.16 -0.77 8.23
CA LEU A 278 -5.15 -0.56 9.66
C LEU A 278 -4.27 0.66 10.01
N PRO A 279 -4.30 1.19 11.23
CA PRO A 279 -3.34 2.20 11.64
C PRO A 279 -1.90 1.71 11.45
N ASN A 280 -1.20 2.27 10.48
CA ASN A 280 0.19 1.95 10.11
C ASN A 280 0.43 0.51 9.63
N HIS A 281 -0.56 -0.16 9.07
CA HIS A 281 -0.43 -1.52 8.58
C HIS A 281 -1.42 -1.84 7.48
N ALA A 282 -1.10 -2.84 6.63
CA ALA A 282 -2.00 -3.39 5.63
C ALA A 282 -1.93 -4.91 5.62
N LEU A 283 -3.06 -5.54 5.38
CA LEU A 283 -3.20 -6.98 5.25
C LEU A 283 -4.32 -7.32 4.24
N LEU A 284 -4.53 -8.60 3.98
CA LEU A 284 -5.53 -9.08 3.03
C LEU A 284 -6.60 -9.91 3.70
N GLY A 285 -7.79 -9.95 3.09
CA GLY A 285 -8.82 -10.96 3.34
C GLY A 285 -9.16 -11.70 2.05
N ILE A 286 -9.50 -12.96 2.17
CA ILE A 286 -9.93 -13.83 1.08
C ILE A 286 -11.25 -14.51 1.43
N ALA A 287 -12.22 -14.47 0.53
CA ALA A 287 -13.51 -15.13 0.70
C ALA A 287 -13.40 -16.60 0.26
N ILE A 288 -13.07 -17.46 1.22
CA ILE A 288 -13.05 -18.93 1.07
C ILE A 288 -13.85 -19.57 2.21
N PRO A 289 -14.35 -20.81 2.04
CA PRO A 289 -15.05 -21.49 3.10
C PRO A 289 -14.24 -21.54 4.41
N LEU A 290 -14.87 -21.13 5.50
CA LEU A 290 -14.29 -21.29 6.83
C LEU A 290 -14.22 -22.77 7.21
N VAL A 291 -13.21 -23.16 7.96
CA VAL A 291 -13.04 -24.52 8.49
C VAL A 291 -13.06 -24.46 10.02
N ASP A 292 -13.72 -25.47 10.61
CA ASP A 292 -13.82 -25.66 12.07
C ASP A 292 -14.11 -24.36 12.84
N ASP A 293 -13.26 -23.98 13.78
CA ASP A 293 -13.42 -22.81 14.66
C ASP A 293 -12.91 -21.49 14.05
N GLU A 294 -12.67 -21.41 12.73
CA GLU A 294 -12.23 -20.18 12.09
C GLU A 294 -13.28 -19.09 12.18
N GLN A 295 -12.84 -17.90 12.55
CA GLN A 295 -13.67 -16.70 12.52
C GLN A 295 -13.24 -15.82 11.34
N GLY A 296 -14.17 -15.62 10.40
CA GLY A 296 -13.97 -14.68 9.27
C GLY A 296 -14.36 -13.26 9.66
N LEU A 297 -13.62 -12.28 9.13
CA LEU A 297 -14.02 -10.88 9.23
C LEU A 297 -15.20 -10.63 8.27
N GLN A 298 -16.32 -10.15 8.82
CA GLN A 298 -17.51 -9.83 8.01
C GLN A 298 -17.33 -8.48 7.29
N ILE A 299 -17.34 -8.50 5.96
CA ILE A 299 -17.28 -7.31 5.10
C ILE A 299 -18.35 -7.42 4.04
N ALA A 300 -19.22 -6.43 3.94
CA ALA A 300 -20.32 -6.37 2.96
C ALA A 300 -21.25 -7.62 2.96
N GLY A 301 -21.30 -8.36 4.06
CA GLY A 301 -22.12 -9.58 4.22
C GLY A 301 -21.40 -10.89 3.95
N GLU A 302 -20.14 -10.84 3.51
CA GLU A 302 -19.30 -12.01 3.24
C GLU A 302 -18.20 -12.20 4.30
N PRO A 303 -17.88 -13.44 4.71
CA PRO A 303 -16.80 -13.74 5.63
C PRO A 303 -15.47 -13.84 4.89
N TYR A 304 -14.45 -13.12 5.37
CA TYR A 304 -13.10 -13.17 4.83
C TYR A 304 -12.12 -13.79 5.83
N VAL A 305 -11.37 -14.78 5.36
CA VAL A 305 -10.22 -15.33 6.07
C VAL A 305 -9.05 -14.36 5.93
N LEU A 306 -8.41 -14.00 7.05
CA LEU A 306 -7.37 -12.98 7.04
C LEU A 306 -5.98 -13.54 6.72
N MET A 307 -5.15 -12.71 6.09
CA MET A 307 -3.80 -13.03 5.66
C MET A 307 -2.87 -11.85 5.96
N GLU A 308 -1.79 -12.10 6.71
CA GLU A 308 -0.79 -11.09 7.04
C GLU A 308 0.56 -11.36 6.34
N PRO A 309 0.79 -10.85 5.12
CA PRO A 309 2.00 -11.14 4.34
C PRO A 309 3.28 -10.54 4.92
N THR A 310 3.16 -9.67 5.92
CA THR A 310 4.29 -8.92 6.47
C THR A 310 5.03 -9.73 7.54
N GLY A 311 6.28 -10.10 7.27
CA GLY A 311 7.17 -10.66 8.27
C GLY A 311 7.79 -9.60 9.20
N PRO A 312 8.69 -10.00 10.11
CA PRO A 312 9.35 -11.32 10.16
C PRO A 312 8.63 -12.41 10.96
N ALA A 313 7.49 -12.13 11.60
CA ALA A 313 6.73 -13.17 12.28
C ALA A 313 6.07 -14.09 11.23
N LEU A 314 6.18 -15.42 11.44
CA LEU A 314 5.52 -16.40 10.60
C LEU A 314 4.09 -16.62 11.12
N MET A 315 3.14 -16.22 10.31
CA MET A 315 1.71 -16.36 10.55
C MET A 315 1.07 -17.19 9.44
N SER A 316 0.29 -18.17 9.81
CA SER A 316 -0.47 -18.99 8.88
C SER A 316 -1.74 -18.25 8.42
N LEU A 317 -2.43 -18.83 7.46
CA LEU A 317 -3.76 -18.38 7.06
C LEU A 317 -4.66 -18.25 8.29
N ASN A 318 -5.40 -17.15 8.39
CA ASN A 318 -6.24 -16.76 9.53
C ASN A 318 -5.50 -16.41 10.84
N GLU A 319 -4.17 -16.35 10.81
CA GLU A 319 -3.39 -15.80 11.93
C GLU A 319 -2.93 -14.39 11.58
N ILE A 320 -3.15 -13.45 12.48
CA ILE A 320 -2.70 -12.07 12.36
C ILE A 320 -2.05 -11.59 13.66
N ALA A 321 -1.27 -10.54 13.59
CA ALA A 321 -0.63 -9.94 14.76
C ALA A 321 -1.68 -9.45 15.77
N SER A 322 -1.39 -9.55 17.07
CA SER A 322 -2.31 -9.10 18.10
C SER A 322 -2.62 -7.59 18.03
N SER A 323 -1.75 -6.79 17.43
CA SER A 323 -2.01 -5.38 17.10
C SER A 323 -3.04 -5.22 16.00
N SER A 324 -2.95 -6.03 14.94
CA SER A 324 -3.90 -6.08 13.83
C SER A 324 -5.27 -6.55 14.34
N GLN A 325 -5.31 -7.62 15.15
CA GLN A 325 -6.55 -8.10 15.75
C GLN A 325 -7.24 -7.01 16.59
N ARG A 326 -6.50 -6.30 17.45
CA ARG A 326 -7.09 -5.20 18.25
C ARG A 326 -7.64 -4.07 17.38
N ALA A 327 -6.96 -3.73 16.28
CA ALA A 327 -7.45 -2.69 15.37
C ALA A 327 -8.78 -3.12 14.71
N ILE A 328 -8.88 -4.38 14.31
CA ILE A 328 -10.11 -4.96 13.74
C ILE A 328 -11.24 -4.99 14.78
N ASP A 329 -10.97 -5.51 15.97
CA ASP A 329 -11.95 -5.62 17.07
C ASP A 329 -12.53 -4.26 17.49
N THR A 330 -11.73 -3.19 17.33
CA THR A 330 -12.13 -1.82 17.66
C THR A 330 -12.66 -1.03 16.47
N GLY A 331 -12.80 -1.65 15.28
CA GLY A 331 -13.28 -0.99 14.06
C GLY A 331 -12.30 0.03 13.47
N MET A 332 -11.03 0.00 13.87
CA MET A 332 -10.00 0.90 13.35
C MET A 332 -9.41 0.35 12.05
N TYR A 333 -10.23 0.16 11.05
CA TYR A 333 -9.80 -0.25 9.71
C TYR A 333 -10.69 0.34 8.63
N SER A 334 -10.15 0.50 7.45
CA SER A 334 -10.88 0.69 6.20
C SER A 334 -10.51 -0.42 5.23
N TYR A 335 -11.29 -0.59 4.18
CA TYR A 335 -11.05 -1.66 3.23
C TYR A 335 -11.36 -1.25 1.79
N GLU A 336 -10.74 -1.97 0.86
CA GLU A 336 -11.07 -1.89 -0.58
C GLU A 336 -11.27 -3.32 -1.12
N ILE A 337 -12.41 -3.56 -1.77
CA ILE A 337 -12.65 -4.82 -2.50
C ILE A 337 -11.76 -4.82 -3.73
N ILE A 338 -11.02 -5.91 -3.93
CA ILE A 338 -10.17 -6.11 -5.10
C ILE A 338 -11.05 -6.74 -6.20
N PRO A 339 -11.27 -6.04 -7.33
CA PRO A 339 -12.19 -6.46 -8.39
C PRO A 339 -11.71 -7.70 -9.14
#